data_fddb62e7197a8470821bae3961e19f0d
#
_entry.id   fddb62e7197a8470821bae3961e19f0d
#
_cell.length_a   1.000
_cell.length_b   1.000
_cell.length_c   1.000
_cell.angle_alpha   90.00
_cell.angle_beta   90.00
_cell.angle_gamma   90.00
#
_symmetry.space_group_name_H-M   'P 1'
#
loop_
_entity.id
_entity.type
_entity.pdbx_description
1 polymer ?
#
loop_
_entity_poly.entity_id
_entity_poly.type
_entity_poly.pdbx_seq_one_letter_code
_entity_poly.pdbx_strand_id
1 'polypeptide(L)'
;MADSPAHYAFLGGPSVLREAAKAAQRDTPFPDTPELIRMQVRDVPVPKNNREASTGPYAHKWQAADRVEMEQMFEKGVLEPVDRANIPPGHKPIPCMMVRVVKPNRDGTVRKFKSRFVAKGFWQRYGIDYTETFAPVAAIATIKLVLAVAAHFNMVCFQFDVEGAFLLPDIDHIVYVVDEHGNYYLCHKTLYGLKQSPHMWNRDLDAELKHHGMIQSKYDPCLYTRRTDQGWMIMASWVDDCVGACCIPEIRDEFFEEFRYPFSSTSDLDYCLKIKVDHMVDQHGDTLIGLSQPVSIETIAVEYSVQDSNPKDTPMQANAKFSKEQCPEPGSEEHKYMQKVPYRNLLGSLGYIAQITRGDIAFAVNKLAAFSNNPGKVHWMALKRILVYLYHSRHRRLVFGTKSHEYDLNDPESKPIQIYCDADHGGCLDTGKSTSGTLVTVLGDSIDASSRKQGKVANSTGMAELYALDDVTRNHECYRNLLFDMTEFYQPTLVSHTDSQVIIKQLDRGELSRRTKHLRLAFEAVKDRVAEGHIELIHVDGKKNPSDLCTKPLPHEDFARHTDFLLKDKITGFGEWQSCMIER
;
A
#
# COMPACT_ATOMS: atom_id res chain seq x y z
N MET A 1 -31.18 3.73 -35.36
CA MET A 1 -30.81 2.73 -34.32
C MET A 1 -29.47 2.21 -34.77
N ALA A 2 -28.40 2.69 -34.14
CA ALA A 2 -27.04 2.26 -34.51
C ALA A 2 -26.81 0.92 -33.81
N ASP A 3 -26.49 -0.08 -34.61
CA ASP A 3 -26.23 -1.44 -34.14
C ASP A 3 -25.05 -1.46 -33.17
N SER A 4 -25.30 -1.96 -31.96
CA SER A 4 -24.29 -2.18 -30.93
C SER A 4 -23.32 -3.27 -31.42
N PRO A 5 -22.00 -3.15 -31.18
CA PRO A 5 -21.03 -4.21 -31.48
C PRO A 5 -21.39 -5.58 -30.90
N ALA A 6 -22.10 -5.60 -29.77
CA ALA A 6 -22.63 -6.82 -29.14
C ALA A 6 -23.66 -7.55 -30.05
N HIS A 7 -24.37 -6.82 -30.93
CA HIS A 7 -25.32 -7.42 -31.86
C HIS A 7 -24.64 -8.22 -32.97
N TYR A 8 -23.41 -7.83 -33.34
CA TYR A 8 -22.63 -8.54 -34.36
C TYR A 8 -21.99 -9.83 -33.84
N ALA A 9 -21.66 -9.88 -32.53
CA ALA A 9 -21.12 -11.09 -31.90
C ALA A 9 -22.13 -12.24 -31.86
N PHE A 10 -23.43 -11.92 -31.88
CA PHE A 10 -24.51 -12.92 -31.87
C PHE A 10 -24.84 -13.49 -33.28
N LEU A 11 -24.50 -12.81 -34.36
CA LEU A 11 -24.86 -13.18 -35.73
C LEU A 11 -23.72 -13.77 -36.58
N GLY A 12 -22.49 -13.80 -36.07
CA GLY A 12 -21.34 -14.22 -36.86
C GLY A 12 -20.29 -15.02 -36.12
N GLY A 13 -19.89 -16.13 -36.70
CA GLY A 13 -18.78 -16.93 -36.19
C GLY A 13 -17.44 -16.15 -36.19
N PRO A 14 -16.33 -16.80 -35.84
CA PRO A 14 -14.98 -16.21 -35.66
C PRO A 14 -14.50 -15.32 -36.83
N SER A 15 -15.04 -15.50 -38.03
CA SER A 15 -14.72 -14.67 -39.20
C SER A 15 -15.31 -13.27 -39.14
N VAL A 16 -16.55 -13.10 -38.62
CA VAL A 16 -17.21 -11.79 -38.48
C VAL A 16 -16.58 -10.97 -37.37
N LEU A 17 -16.12 -11.64 -36.27
CA LEU A 17 -15.34 -11.00 -35.21
C LEU A 17 -13.99 -10.48 -35.75
N ARG A 18 -13.33 -11.22 -36.67
CA ARG A 18 -12.09 -10.76 -37.34
C ARG A 18 -12.30 -9.58 -38.26
N GLU A 19 -13.44 -9.50 -38.96
CA GLU A 19 -13.75 -8.34 -39.81
C GLU A 19 -14.17 -7.13 -38.96
N ALA A 20 -14.92 -7.33 -37.87
CA ALA A 20 -15.22 -6.27 -36.91
C ALA A 20 -13.94 -5.75 -36.25
N ALA A 21 -12.99 -6.63 -35.91
CA ALA A 21 -11.67 -6.24 -35.37
C ALA A 21 -10.83 -5.44 -36.40
N LYS A 22 -10.89 -5.78 -37.68
CA LYS A 22 -10.23 -4.99 -38.77
C LYS A 22 -10.88 -3.63 -38.99
N ALA A 23 -12.20 -3.52 -38.85
CA ALA A 23 -12.91 -2.24 -38.89
C ALA A 23 -12.61 -1.39 -37.64
N ALA A 24 -12.37 -2.05 -36.48
CA ALA A 24 -12.01 -1.44 -35.21
C ALA A 24 -10.61 -0.81 -35.17
N GLN A 25 -9.72 -1.13 -36.11
CA GLN A 25 -8.39 -0.50 -36.21
C GLN A 25 -8.45 1.04 -36.42
N ARG A 26 -9.61 1.58 -36.75
CA ARG A 26 -9.80 3.04 -36.94
C ARG A 26 -10.18 3.77 -35.65
N ASP A 27 -10.79 3.09 -34.68
CA ASP A 27 -11.20 3.65 -33.38
C ASP A 27 -10.35 3.06 -32.26
N THR A 28 -9.38 3.80 -31.80
CA THR A 28 -8.49 3.38 -30.70
C THR A 28 -8.89 4.05 -29.39
N PRO A 29 -8.67 3.39 -28.23
CA PRO A 29 -8.88 4.02 -26.91
C PRO A 29 -7.79 5.04 -26.55
N PHE A 30 -6.82 5.26 -27.43
CA PHE A 30 -5.76 6.27 -27.24
C PHE A 30 -6.25 7.67 -27.64
N PRO A 31 -5.67 8.73 -27.02
CA PRO A 31 -5.97 10.10 -27.41
C PRO A 31 -5.45 10.36 -28.83
N ASP A 32 -6.27 10.97 -29.67
CA ASP A 32 -6.01 11.21 -31.12
C ASP A 32 -6.08 12.69 -31.51
N THR A 33 -6.56 13.55 -30.61
CA THR A 33 -6.61 14.99 -30.85
C THR A 33 -5.55 15.71 -30.05
N PRO A 34 -4.95 16.81 -30.56
CA PRO A 34 -3.96 17.60 -29.79
C PRO A 34 -4.50 18.11 -28.47
N GLU A 35 -5.78 18.40 -28.36
CA GLU A 35 -6.44 18.82 -27.13
C GLU A 35 -6.48 17.68 -26.12
N LEU A 36 -6.90 16.49 -26.52
CA LEU A 36 -7.00 15.32 -25.65
C LEU A 36 -5.64 14.83 -25.15
N ILE A 37 -4.60 14.89 -26.02
CA ILE A 37 -3.22 14.53 -25.66
C ILE A 37 -2.67 15.43 -24.55
N ARG A 38 -3.05 16.72 -24.54
CA ARG A 38 -2.58 17.72 -23.57
C ARG A 38 -3.49 17.84 -22.36
N MET A 39 -4.69 17.27 -22.39
CA MET A 39 -5.67 17.37 -21.31
C MET A 39 -5.22 16.59 -20.09
N GLN A 40 -5.44 17.15 -18.92
CA GLN A 40 -5.22 16.43 -17.66
C GLN A 40 -6.34 15.41 -17.44
N VAL A 41 -5.99 14.22 -16.94
CA VAL A 41 -6.97 13.14 -16.67
C VAL A 41 -8.13 13.63 -15.80
N ARG A 42 -7.86 14.51 -14.84
CA ARG A 42 -8.88 15.07 -13.93
C ARG A 42 -9.95 15.90 -14.63
N ASP A 43 -9.63 16.45 -15.82
CA ASP A 43 -10.53 17.31 -16.59
C ASP A 43 -11.39 16.50 -17.59
N VAL A 44 -11.12 15.19 -17.71
CA VAL A 44 -11.88 14.29 -18.57
C VAL A 44 -13.03 13.64 -17.79
N PRO A 45 -14.30 13.90 -18.17
CA PRO A 45 -15.43 13.29 -17.51
C PRO A 45 -15.45 11.77 -17.72
N VAL A 46 -15.49 11.01 -16.61
CA VAL A 46 -15.61 9.55 -16.63
C VAL A 46 -17.08 9.18 -16.48
N PRO A 47 -17.68 8.45 -17.45
CA PRO A 47 -19.09 8.07 -17.40
C PRO A 47 -19.38 7.09 -16.27
N LYS A 48 -20.49 7.30 -15.55
CA LYS A 48 -20.95 6.46 -14.42
C LYS A 48 -21.73 5.23 -14.88
N ASN A 49 -22.25 5.25 -16.10
CA ASN A 49 -23.09 4.20 -16.67
C ASN A 49 -22.98 4.16 -18.20
N ASN A 50 -23.56 3.13 -18.83
CA ASN A 50 -23.50 2.96 -20.28
C ASN A 50 -24.17 4.08 -21.07
N ARG A 51 -25.25 4.68 -20.54
CA ARG A 51 -25.93 5.79 -21.21
C ARG A 51 -24.99 7.00 -21.30
N GLU A 52 -24.34 7.36 -20.20
CA GLU A 52 -23.35 8.45 -20.21
C GLU A 52 -22.15 8.13 -21.11
N ALA A 53 -21.70 6.86 -21.13
CA ALA A 53 -20.61 6.43 -22.00
C ALA A 53 -20.95 6.53 -23.48
N SER A 54 -22.20 6.25 -23.86
CA SER A 54 -22.65 6.27 -25.25
C SER A 54 -23.06 7.66 -25.77
N THR A 55 -23.39 8.62 -24.89
CA THR A 55 -23.87 9.95 -25.24
C THR A 55 -22.93 11.09 -24.87
N GLY A 56 -21.87 10.79 -24.10
CA GLY A 56 -20.91 11.78 -23.62
C GLY A 56 -19.92 12.26 -24.69
N PRO A 57 -19.11 13.27 -24.38
CA PRO A 57 -18.19 13.91 -25.32
C PRO A 57 -17.13 12.95 -25.90
N TYR A 58 -16.80 11.87 -25.16
CA TYR A 58 -15.81 10.87 -25.55
C TYR A 58 -16.44 9.50 -25.80
N ALA A 59 -17.72 9.45 -26.26
CA ALA A 59 -18.46 8.21 -26.48
C ALA A 59 -17.70 7.22 -27.39
N HIS A 60 -17.09 7.69 -28.48
CA HIS A 60 -16.29 6.86 -29.40
C HIS A 60 -15.07 6.23 -28.73
N LYS A 61 -14.40 6.95 -27.79
CA LYS A 61 -13.24 6.43 -27.03
C LYS A 61 -13.66 5.37 -26.02
N TRP A 62 -14.80 5.57 -25.34
CA TRP A 62 -15.33 4.59 -24.41
C TRP A 62 -15.83 3.33 -25.13
N GLN A 63 -16.50 3.48 -26.28
CA GLN A 63 -16.91 2.34 -27.10
C GLN A 63 -15.71 1.53 -27.61
N ALA A 64 -14.63 2.21 -28.03
CA ALA A 64 -13.39 1.54 -28.41
C ALA A 64 -12.76 0.79 -27.22
N ALA A 65 -12.73 1.40 -26.04
CA ALA A 65 -12.19 0.77 -24.84
C ALA A 65 -13.02 -0.44 -24.37
N ASP A 66 -14.35 -0.34 -24.43
CA ASP A 66 -15.26 -1.44 -24.08
C ASP A 66 -15.10 -2.62 -25.06
N ARG A 67 -14.94 -2.33 -26.35
CA ARG A 67 -14.71 -3.34 -27.38
C ARG A 67 -13.40 -4.10 -27.17
N VAL A 68 -12.31 -3.37 -26.96
CA VAL A 68 -10.99 -3.96 -26.68
C VAL A 68 -11.04 -4.88 -25.45
N GLU A 69 -11.76 -4.46 -24.41
CA GLU A 69 -11.92 -5.29 -23.21
C GLU A 69 -12.68 -6.58 -23.51
N MET A 70 -13.80 -6.52 -24.25
CA MET A 70 -14.59 -7.72 -24.58
C MET A 70 -13.84 -8.65 -25.54
N GLU A 71 -13.13 -8.10 -26.53
CA GLU A 71 -12.28 -8.88 -27.43
C GLU A 71 -11.22 -9.69 -26.65
N GLN A 72 -10.55 -9.06 -25.68
CA GLN A 72 -9.61 -9.75 -24.79
C GLN A 72 -10.26 -10.88 -23.99
N MET A 73 -11.53 -10.74 -23.53
CA MET A 73 -12.23 -11.79 -22.81
C MET A 73 -12.41 -13.05 -23.68
N PHE A 74 -12.72 -12.86 -24.96
CA PHE A 74 -12.90 -13.98 -25.89
C PHE A 74 -11.56 -14.56 -26.38
N GLU A 75 -10.60 -13.71 -26.72
CA GLU A 75 -9.27 -14.14 -27.18
C GLU A 75 -8.51 -14.97 -26.12
N LYS A 76 -8.63 -14.56 -24.84
CA LYS A 76 -8.03 -15.29 -23.70
C LYS A 76 -8.86 -16.49 -23.25
N GLY A 77 -10.01 -16.76 -23.88
CA GLY A 77 -10.91 -17.86 -23.51
C GLY A 77 -11.52 -17.71 -22.12
N VAL A 78 -11.72 -16.45 -21.64
CA VAL A 78 -12.31 -16.17 -20.33
C VAL A 78 -13.82 -16.44 -20.35
N LEU A 79 -14.49 -16.00 -21.44
CA LEU A 79 -15.93 -16.05 -21.60
C LEU A 79 -16.33 -16.82 -22.84
N GLU A 80 -17.37 -17.65 -22.71
CA GLU A 80 -18.07 -18.32 -23.80
C GLU A 80 -19.52 -17.83 -23.86
N PRO A 81 -20.00 -17.32 -24.99
CA PRO A 81 -21.41 -16.94 -25.15
C PRO A 81 -22.33 -18.17 -25.00
N VAL A 82 -23.40 -18.02 -24.23
CA VAL A 82 -24.38 -19.08 -24.02
C VAL A 82 -25.82 -18.56 -24.14
N ASP A 83 -26.72 -19.39 -24.63
CA ASP A 83 -28.14 -19.08 -24.58
C ASP A 83 -28.68 -19.21 -23.17
N ARG A 84 -29.57 -18.29 -22.79
CA ARG A 84 -30.24 -18.33 -21.49
C ARG A 84 -30.94 -19.68 -21.23
N ALA A 85 -31.48 -20.28 -22.26
CA ALA A 85 -32.17 -21.58 -22.18
C ALA A 85 -31.25 -22.74 -21.81
N ASN A 86 -29.94 -22.61 -22.09
CA ASN A 86 -28.92 -23.62 -21.82
C ASN A 86 -28.30 -23.49 -20.43
N ILE A 87 -28.69 -22.47 -19.64
CA ILE A 87 -28.21 -22.31 -18.26
C ILE A 87 -28.97 -23.29 -17.36
N PRO A 88 -28.26 -24.22 -16.67
CA PRO A 88 -28.92 -25.24 -15.86
C PRO A 88 -29.72 -24.65 -14.71
N PRO A 89 -30.83 -25.30 -14.31
CA PRO A 89 -31.60 -24.90 -13.14
C PRO A 89 -30.72 -24.84 -11.89
N GLY A 90 -30.88 -23.77 -11.09
CA GLY A 90 -30.05 -23.53 -9.89
C GLY A 90 -28.91 -22.57 -10.10
N HIS A 91 -28.36 -22.41 -11.32
CA HIS A 91 -27.38 -21.39 -11.64
C HIS A 91 -28.06 -20.05 -11.91
N LYS A 92 -27.67 -19.02 -11.16
CA LYS A 92 -28.14 -17.63 -11.37
C LYS A 92 -27.01 -16.82 -11.97
N PRO A 93 -27.16 -16.32 -13.21
CA PRO A 93 -26.14 -15.46 -13.81
C PRO A 93 -25.83 -14.24 -12.95
N ILE A 94 -24.55 -13.97 -12.76
CA ILE A 94 -24.06 -12.83 -11.97
C ILE A 94 -24.05 -11.61 -12.88
N PRO A 95 -24.73 -10.51 -12.51
CA PRO A 95 -24.70 -9.29 -13.30
C PRO A 95 -23.28 -8.71 -13.38
N CYS A 96 -22.88 -8.28 -14.58
CA CYS A 96 -21.64 -7.58 -14.83
C CYS A 96 -21.87 -6.11 -15.20
N MET A 97 -20.82 -5.32 -15.17
CA MET A 97 -20.82 -3.93 -15.60
C MET A 97 -19.47 -3.52 -16.19
N MET A 98 -19.47 -2.50 -17.05
CA MET A 98 -18.23 -1.87 -17.48
C MET A 98 -17.77 -0.82 -16.46
N VAL A 99 -16.58 -0.99 -15.94
CA VAL A 99 -15.87 0.01 -15.10
C VAL A 99 -14.86 0.73 -15.98
N ARG A 100 -15.03 2.04 -16.12
CA ARG A 100 -14.27 2.89 -17.03
C ARG A 100 -13.35 3.82 -16.27
N VAL A 101 -12.11 3.97 -16.75
CA VAL A 101 -11.10 4.86 -16.15
C VAL A 101 -10.24 5.48 -17.26
N VAL A 102 -9.81 6.72 -17.06
CA VAL A 102 -8.79 7.36 -17.90
C VAL A 102 -7.43 7.12 -17.25
N LYS A 103 -6.51 6.49 -17.98
CA LYS A 103 -5.15 6.25 -17.49
C LYS A 103 -4.26 7.47 -17.78
N PRO A 104 -3.50 7.97 -16.79
CA PRO A 104 -2.57 9.07 -16.99
C PRO A 104 -1.24 8.63 -17.60
N ASN A 105 -0.56 9.57 -18.24
CA ASN A 105 0.89 9.59 -18.39
C ASN A 105 1.54 10.02 -17.07
N ARG A 106 2.89 10.00 -16.98
CA ARG A 106 3.65 10.46 -15.80
C ARG A 106 3.41 11.93 -15.44
N ASP A 107 3.11 12.76 -16.43
CA ASP A 107 2.79 14.20 -16.27
C ASP A 107 1.31 14.48 -15.97
N GLY A 108 0.49 13.44 -15.80
CA GLY A 108 -0.94 13.53 -15.52
C GLY A 108 -1.82 13.74 -16.74
N THR A 109 -1.25 13.86 -17.94
CA THR A 109 -2.03 13.95 -19.19
C THR A 109 -2.67 12.62 -19.55
N VAL A 110 -3.66 12.65 -20.45
CA VAL A 110 -4.40 11.46 -20.88
C VAL A 110 -3.49 10.51 -21.66
N ARG A 111 -3.30 9.29 -21.15
CA ARG A 111 -2.59 8.21 -21.84
C ARG A 111 -3.54 7.36 -22.66
N LYS A 112 -4.62 6.83 -22.04
CA LYS A 112 -5.65 6.03 -22.73
C LYS A 112 -6.93 5.91 -21.91
N PHE A 113 -8.02 5.65 -22.58
CA PHE A 113 -9.28 5.21 -22.01
C PHE A 113 -9.21 3.69 -21.78
N LYS A 114 -9.55 3.22 -20.59
CA LYS A 114 -9.52 1.81 -20.24
C LYS A 114 -10.85 1.40 -19.63
N SER A 115 -11.43 0.33 -20.14
CA SER A 115 -12.60 -0.35 -19.58
C SER A 115 -12.19 -1.67 -18.94
N ARG A 116 -12.97 -2.13 -17.95
CA ARG A 116 -12.89 -3.46 -17.40
C ARG A 116 -14.29 -4.03 -17.31
N PHE A 117 -14.47 -5.26 -17.77
CA PHE A 117 -15.71 -6.01 -17.59
C PHE A 117 -15.69 -6.67 -16.22
N VAL A 118 -16.56 -6.23 -15.30
CA VAL A 118 -16.48 -6.55 -13.88
C VAL A 118 -17.76 -7.22 -13.41
N ALA A 119 -17.64 -8.41 -12.82
CA ALA A 119 -18.76 -9.11 -12.19
C ALA A 119 -19.13 -8.44 -10.85
N LYS A 120 -20.44 -8.35 -10.58
CA LYS A 120 -20.95 -7.88 -9.29
C LYS A 120 -20.90 -9.03 -8.28
N GLY A 121 -19.71 -9.40 -7.81
CA GLY A 121 -19.41 -10.56 -6.98
C GLY A 121 -20.20 -10.64 -5.67
N PHE A 122 -20.81 -9.54 -5.23
CA PHE A 122 -21.72 -9.56 -4.06
C PHE A 122 -23.02 -10.34 -4.32
N TRP A 123 -23.32 -10.71 -5.57
CA TRP A 123 -24.39 -11.63 -5.94
C TRP A 123 -23.99 -13.10 -5.88
N GLN A 124 -22.70 -13.42 -5.75
CA GLN A 124 -22.23 -14.79 -5.63
C GLN A 124 -22.68 -15.45 -4.33
N ARG A 125 -23.02 -16.73 -4.43
CA ARG A 125 -23.48 -17.57 -3.32
C ARG A 125 -22.36 -18.49 -2.87
N TYR A 126 -22.04 -18.45 -1.59
CA TYR A 126 -21.06 -19.35 -0.98
C TYR A 126 -21.48 -20.82 -1.13
N GLY A 127 -20.52 -21.69 -1.45
CA GLY A 127 -20.74 -23.13 -1.66
C GLY A 127 -21.38 -23.51 -3.01
N ILE A 128 -21.70 -22.51 -3.88
CA ILE A 128 -22.28 -22.73 -5.21
C ILE A 128 -21.40 -22.05 -6.27
N ASP A 129 -21.18 -20.75 -6.13
CA ASP A 129 -20.47 -19.92 -7.09
C ASP A 129 -18.98 -19.71 -6.69
N TYR A 130 -18.65 -19.97 -5.42
CA TYR A 130 -17.30 -19.91 -4.86
C TYR A 130 -17.23 -20.58 -3.48
N THR A 131 -16.01 -20.93 -3.04
CA THR A 131 -15.72 -21.41 -1.67
C THR A 131 -14.61 -20.59 -1.02
N GLU A 132 -13.41 -20.61 -1.60
CA GLU A 132 -12.24 -19.91 -1.07
C GLU A 132 -12.09 -18.52 -1.68
N THR A 133 -11.71 -17.54 -0.84
CA THR A 133 -11.55 -16.14 -1.29
C THR A 133 -10.31 -15.48 -0.72
N PHE A 134 -9.67 -16.09 0.27
CA PHE A 134 -8.49 -15.51 0.88
C PHE A 134 -7.33 -15.47 -0.12
N ALA A 135 -6.80 -14.28 -0.33
CA ALA A 135 -5.58 -14.03 -1.06
C ALA A 135 -4.69 -13.10 -0.23
N PRO A 136 -3.49 -13.52 0.14
CA PRO A 136 -2.56 -12.63 0.83
C PRO A 136 -2.14 -11.49 -0.09
N VAL A 137 -1.76 -10.37 0.53
CA VAL A 137 -1.12 -9.23 -0.14
C VAL A 137 0.10 -8.88 0.71
N ALA A 138 1.23 -8.61 0.09
CA ALA A 138 2.46 -8.26 0.80
C ALA A 138 2.21 -7.11 1.80
N ALA A 139 2.75 -7.22 3.00
CA ALA A 139 2.75 -6.07 3.90
C ALA A 139 3.62 -4.95 3.31
N ILE A 140 3.20 -3.69 3.48
CA ILE A 140 4.02 -2.54 3.04
C ILE A 140 5.41 -2.58 3.69
N ALA A 141 5.49 -3.04 4.93
CA ALA A 141 6.75 -3.23 5.63
C ALA A 141 7.66 -4.26 4.93
N THR A 142 7.10 -5.33 4.36
CA THR A 142 7.84 -6.33 3.57
C THR A 142 8.45 -5.70 2.32
N ILE A 143 7.69 -4.89 1.58
CA ILE A 143 8.20 -4.17 0.40
C ILE A 143 9.33 -3.20 0.79
N LYS A 144 9.14 -2.43 1.87
CA LYS A 144 10.18 -1.53 2.39
C LYS A 144 11.43 -2.29 2.81
N LEU A 145 11.25 -3.46 3.42
CA LEU A 145 12.37 -4.30 3.85
C LEU A 145 13.14 -4.87 2.64
N VAL A 146 12.45 -5.29 1.58
CA VAL A 146 13.08 -5.68 0.30
C VAL A 146 13.97 -4.53 -0.22
N LEU A 147 13.47 -3.29 -0.20
CA LEU A 147 14.23 -2.14 -0.70
C LEU A 147 15.37 -1.74 0.24
N ALA A 148 15.21 -1.88 1.56
CA ALA A 148 16.29 -1.64 2.52
C ALA A 148 17.43 -2.66 2.36
N VAL A 149 17.10 -3.94 2.19
CA VAL A 149 18.06 -5.00 1.89
C VAL A 149 18.73 -4.76 0.53
N ALA A 150 17.94 -4.36 -0.49
CA ALA A 150 18.48 -4.04 -1.81
C ALA A 150 19.49 -2.88 -1.76
N ALA A 151 19.20 -1.82 -1.01
CA ALA A 151 20.13 -0.71 -0.82
C ALA A 151 21.40 -1.15 -0.08
N HIS A 152 21.24 -1.94 1.00
CA HIS A 152 22.38 -2.41 1.80
C HIS A 152 23.37 -3.28 1.01
N PHE A 153 22.87 -4.13 0.13
CA PHE A 153 23.69 -5.04 -0.68
C PHE A 153 23.98 -4.52 -2.10
N ASN A 154 23.69 -3.26 -2.38
CA ASN A 154 23.86 -2.65 -3.71
C ASN A 154 23.20 -3.47 -4.83
N MET A 155 21.99 -4.01 -4.59
CA MET A 155 21.28 -4.88 -5.53
C MET A 155 20.59 -4.08 -6.63
N VAL A 156 20.42 -4.70 -7.78
CA VAL A 156 19.62 -4.17 -8.89
C VAL A 156 18.14 -4.40 -8.60
N CYS A 157 17.39 -3.31 -8.44
CA CYS A 157 15.94 -3.36 -8.25
C CYS A 157 15.22 -3.53 -9.58
N PHE A 158 14.11 -4.25 -9.56
CA PHE A 158 13.24 -4.46 -10.71
C PHE A 158 11.78 -4.50 -10.31
N GLN A 159 10.90 -4.30 -11.29
CA GLN A 159 9.46 -4.52 -11.13
C GLN A 159 8.88 -5.15 -12.37
N PHE A 160 7.76 -5.87 -12.20
CA PHE A 160 6.92 -6.32 -13.30
C PHE A 160 5.45 -6.36 -12.88
N ASP A 161 4.56 -6.13 -13.85
CA ASP A 161 3.10 -6.14 -13.70
C ASP A 161 2.54 -7.21 -14.64
N VAL A 162 1.81 -8.19 -14.09
CA VAL A 162 1.24 -9.28 -14.89
C VAL A 162 -0.03 -8.82 -15.58
N GLU A 163 -0.02 -8.89 -16.92
CA GLU A 163 -1.11 -8.37 -17.74
C GLU A 163 -2.39 -9.19 -17.63
N GLY A 164 -3.39 -8.60 -16.98
CA GLY A 164 -4.70 -9.23 -16.83
C GLY A 164 -4.70 -10.43 -15.87
N ALA A 165 -3.92 -10.34 -14.80
CA ALA A 165 -3.73 -11.38 -13.78
C ALA A 165 -5.01 -12.13 -13.38
N PHE A 166 -6.12 -11.41 -13.15
CA PHE A 166 -7.41 -12.04 -12.83
C PHE A 166 -8.13 -12.70 -14.01
N LEU A 167 -7.57 -12.70 -15.19
CA LEU A 167 -8.13 -13.35 -16.38
C LEU A 167 -7.32 -14.58 -16.81
N LEU A 168 -6.28 -14.92 -16.05
CA LEU A 168 -5.36 -16.02 -16.38
C LEU A 168 -5.77 -17.36 -15.76
N PRO A 169 -6.15 -17.42 -14.46
CA PRO A 169 -6.49 -18.68 -13.81
C PRO A 169 -7.78 -19.29 -14.34
N ASP A 170 -7.80 -20.62 -14.49
CA ASP A 170 -9.04 -21.34 -14.74
C ASP A 170 -9.96 -21.25 -13.51
N ILE A 171 -11.26 -21.09 -13.74
CA ILE A 171 -12.22 -20.96 -12.64
C ILE A 171 -12.56 -22.31 -12.04
N ASP A 172 -12.70 -22.37 -10.72
CA ASP A 172 -12.94 -23.61 -9.95
C ASP A 172 -14.42 -24.00 -9.81
N HIS A 173 -15.33 -23.10 -10.16
CA HIS A 173 -16.79 -23.29 -10.09
C HIS A 173 -17.46 -22.95 -11.42
N ILE A 174 -18.60 -23.55 -11.69
CA ILE A 174 -19.42 -23.20 -12.86
C ILE A 174 -20.12 -21.87 -12.58
N VAL A 175 -19.66 -20.80 -13.24
CA VAL A 175 -20.17 -19.45 -13.07
C VAL A 175 -20.70 -18.92 -14.40
N TYR A 176 -21.97 -18.52 -14.39
CA TYR A 176 -22.58 -17.78 -15.50
C TYR A 176 -22.65 -16.30 -15.16
N VAL A 177 -22.40 -15.46 -16.14
CA VAL A 177 -22.51 -14.00 -16.01
C VAL A 177 -23.45 -13.43 -17.05
N VAL A 178 -23.99 -12.25 -16.80
CA VAL A 178 -24.86 -11.52 -17.72
C VAL A 178 -24.41 -10.06 -17.80
N ASP A 179 -24.26 -9.55 -19.02
CA ASP A 179 -23.93 -8.14 -19.22
C ASP A 179 -25.16 -7.22 -19.11
N GLU A 180 -24.93 -5.92 -19.21
CA GLU A 180 -26.00 -4.91 -19.12
C GLU A 180 -26.94 -4.89 -20.36
N HIS A 181 -26.59 -5.63 -21.41
CA HIS A 181 -27.41 -5.80 -22.64
C HIS A 181 -28.26 -7.09 -22.61
N GLY A 182 -28.06 -7.94 -21.60
CA GLY A 182 -28.78 -9.20 -21.47
C GLY A 182 -28.13 -10.37 -22.18
N ASN A 183 -26.87 -10.26 -22.60
CA ASN A 183 -26.10 -11.37 -23.15
C ASN A 183 -25.52 -12.21 -22.00
N TYR A 184 -25.59 -13.54 -22.14
CA TYR A 184 -25.14 -14.49 -21.13
C TYR A 184 -23.85 -15.17 -21.55
N TYR A 185 -22.98 -15.41 -20.57
CA TYR A 185 -21.68 -16.04 -20.80
C TYR A 185 -21.38 -17.07 -19.72
N LEU A 186 -20.73 -18.17 -20.10
CA LEU A 186 -20.07 -19.10 -19.19
C LEU A 186 -18.64 -18.62 -18.96
N CYS A 187 -18.20 -18.57 -17.70
CA CYS A 187 -16.82 -18.28 -17.35
C CYS A 187 -15.98 -19.56 -17.36
N HIS A 188 -14.93 -19.61 -18.17
CA HIS A 188 -13.91 -20.67 -18.12
C HIS A 188 -12.74 -20.29 -17.25
N LYS A 189 -12.47 -18.98 -17.16
CA LYS A 189 -11.43 -18.39 -16.31
C LYS A 189 -12.02 -17.41 -15.31
N THR A 190 -11.21 -17.01 -14.34
CA THR A 190 -11.61 -16.01 -13.38
C THR A 190 -11.84 -14.64 -14.05
N LEU A 191 -12.63 -13.79 -13.42
CA LEU A 191 -13.05 -12.49 -13.95
C LEU A 191 -12.90 -11.42 -12.88
N TYR A 192 -12.63 -10.20 -13.29
CA TYR A 192 -12.64 -9.04 -12.38
C TYR A 192 -13.96 -8.99 -11.59
N GLY A 193 -13.85 -8.80 -10.28
CA GLY A 193 -14.98 -8.66 -9.39
C GLY A 193 -15.57 -9.96 -8.84
N LEU A 194 -15.20 -11.14 -9.34
CA LEU A 194 -15.53 -12.41 -8.67
C LEU A 194 -14.71 -12.53 -7.38
N LYS A 195 -15.33 -13.09 -6.33
CA LYS A 195 -14.75 -13.18 -4.99
C LYS A 195 -13.52 -14.09 -4.93
N GLN A 196 -13.48 -15.17 -5.72
CA GLN A 196 -12.37 -16.12 -5.76
C GLN A 196 -11.23 -15.71 -6.68
N SER A 197 -11.39 -14.73 -7.57
CA SER A 197 -10.35 -14.37 -8.55
C SER A 197 -9.01 -13.99 -7.91
N PRO A 198 -8.95 -13.22 -6.82
CA PRO A 198 -7.69 -12.94 -6.14
C PRO A 198 -7.03 -14.19 -5.57
N HIS A 199 -7.81 -15.11 -4.97
CA HIS A 199 -7.31 -16.37 -4.41
C HIS A 199 -6.71 -17.27 -5.50
N MET A 200 -7.42 -17.44 -6.60
CA MET A 200 -6.97 -18.30 -7.70
C MET A 200 -5.73 -17.74 -8.37
N TRP A 201 -5.68 -16.43 -8.58
CA TRP A 201 -4.49 -15.77 -9.09
C TRP A 201 -3.28 -15.93 -8.15
N ASN A 202 -3.45 -15.70 -6.86
CA ASN A 202 -2.36 -15.87 -5.90
C ASN A 202 -1.83 -17.30 -5.90
N ARG A 203 -2.71 -18.31 -5.96
CA ARG A 203 -2.31 -19.72 -6.05
C ARG A 203 -1.50 -20.02 -7.32
N ASP A 204 -1.94 -19.49 -8.47
CA ASP A 204 -1.28 -19.73 -9.75
C ASP A 204 0.07 -19.00 -9.83
N LEU A 205 0.15 -17.77 -9.30
CA LEU A 205 1.42 -17.04 -9.19
C LEU A 205 2.40 -17.74 -8.25
N ASP A 206 1.93 -18.21 -7.09
CA ASP A 206 2.76 -18.97 -6.14
C ASP A 206 3.33 -20.24 -6.77
N ALA A 207 2.51 -20.99 -7.52
CA ALA A 207 2.96 -22.18 -8.22
C ALA A 207 4.02 -21.86 -9.29
N GLU A 208 3.82 -20.78 -10.04
CA GLU A 208 4.76 -20.31 -11.05
C GLU A 208 6.10 -19.90 -10.43
N LEU A 209 6.07 -19.09 -9.37
CA LEU A 209 7.27 -18.64 -8.68
C LEU A 209 8.06 -19.82 -8.09
N LYS A 210 7.38 -20.80 -7.50
CA LYS A 210 8.00 -22.02 -6.99
C LYS A 210 8.60 -22.89 -8.10
N HIS A 211 7.98 -22.92 -9.29
CA HIS A 211 8.52 -23.60 -10.47
C HIS A 211 9.89 -23.03 -10.86
N HIS A 212 10.09 -21.72 -10.70
CA HIS A 212 11.37 -21.04 -10.92
C HIS A 212 12.33 -21.08 -9.73
N GLY A 213 12.10 -21.98 -8.78
CA GLY A 213 12.99 -22.17 -7.62
C GLY A 213 12.89 -21.09 -6.54
N MET A 214 11.81 -20.28 -6.58
CA MET A 214 11.54 -19.33 -5.51
C MET A 214 11.04 -20.04 -4.25
N ILE A 215 11.55 -19.63 -3.10
CA ILE A 215 11.15 -20.12 -1.77
C ILE A 215 10.24 -19.07 -1.14
N GLN A 216 9.02 -19.47 -0.82
CA GLN A 216 8.03 -18.62 -0.15
C GLN A 216 8.36 -18.49 1.33
N SER A 217 8.33 -17.26 1.85
CA SER A 217 8.47 -16.98 3.29
C SER A 217 7.28 -17.56 4.08
N LYS A 218 7.57 -18.04 5.28
CA LYS A 218 6.54 -18.51 6.23
C LYS A 218 5.85 -17.36 6.98
N TYR A 219 6.44 -16.17 6.95
CA TYR A 219 6.01 -15.01 7.75
C TYR A 219 5.22 -13.99 6.92
N ASP A 220 5.55 -13.84 5.64
CA ASP A 220 4.74 -13.14 4.67
C ASP A 220 4.62 -14.00 3.40
N PRO A 221 3.45 -14.60 3.12
CA PRO A 221 3.26 -15.48 1.96
C PRO A 221 3.48 -14.80 0.60
N CYS A 222 3.63 -13.48 0.59
CA CYS A 222 3.93 -12.70 -0.61
C CYS A 222 5.41 -12.36 -0.77
N LEU A 223 6.27 -12.77 0.16
CA LEU A 223 7.72 -12.66 0.05
C LEU A 223 8.31 -13.96 -0.49
N TYR A 224 9.17 -13.84 -1.49
CA TYR A 224 9.87 -14.93 -2.14
C TYR A 224 11.37 -14.65 -2.24
N THR A 225 12.18 -15.71 -2.09
CA THR A 225 13.64 -15.64 -2.22
C THR A 225 14.11 -16.75 -3.14
N ARG A 226 15.10 -16.48 -3.98
CA ARG A 226 15.81 -17.48 -4.80
C ARG A 226 17.30 -17.31 -4.60
N ARG A 227 17.99 -18.42 -4.30
CA ARG A 227 19.45 -18.45 -4.17
C ARG A 227 20.02 -19.40 -5.20
N THR A 228 21.09 -18.99 -5.85
CA THR A 228 21.85 -19.75 -6.84
C THR A 228 23.33 -19.65 -6.51
N ASP A 229 24.15 -20.46 -7.17
CA ASP A 229 25.63 -20.37 -7.04
C ASP A 229 26.20 -19.02 -7.50
N GLN A 230 25.45 -18.30 -8.33
CA GLN A 230 25.84 -17.00 -8.89
C GLN A 230 25.41 -15.81 -8.02
N GLY A 231 24.41 -15.99 -7.15
CA GLY A 231 23.85 -14.94 -6.31
C GLY A 231 22.42 -15.23 -5.89
N TRP A 232 21.71 -14.20 -5.51
CA TRP A 232 20.37 -14.32 -4.98
C TRP A 232 19.44 -13.19 -5.43
N MET A 233 18.14 -13.47 -5.34
CA MET A 233 17.05 -12.58 -5.69
C MET A 233 15.98 -12.64 -4.60
N ILE A 234 15.42 -11.48 -4.26
CA ILE A 234 14.30 -11.32 -3.33
C ILE A 234 13.17 -10.61 -4.05
N MET A 235 11.93 -10.97 -3.74
CA MET A 235 10.78 -10.36 -4.39
C MET A 235 9.55 -10.37 -3.49
N ALA A 236 8.79 -9.27 -3.50
CA ALA A 236 7.48 -9.17 -2.87
C ALA A 236 6.40 -9.01 -3.94
N SER A 237 5.30 -9.79 -3.84
CA SER A 237 4.16 -9.71 -4.76
C SER A 237 3.00 -8.92 -4.14
N TRP A 238 2.49 -7.93 -4.88
CA TRP A 238 1.31 -7.15 -4.52
C TRP A 238 0.24 -7.34 -5.59
N VAL A 239 -0.51 -8.44 -5.48
CA VAL A 239 -1.53 -8.88 -6.44
C VAL A 239 -0.91 -9.16 -7.82
N ASP A 240 -0.97 -8.20 -8.75
CA ASP A 240 -0.41 -8.22 -10.10
C ASP A 240 0.95 -7.52 -10.21
N ASP A 241 1.24 -6.60 -9.30
CA ASP A 241 2.53 -5.90 -9.20
C ASP A 241 3.56 -6.72 -8.39
N CYS A 242 4.74 -6.94 -8.93
CA CYS A 242 5.86 -7.56 -8.24
C CYS A 242 7.05 -6.59 -8.17
N VAL A 243 7.62 -6.46 -6.97
CA VAL A 243 8.79 -5.63 -6.70
C VAL A 243 9.90 -6.52 -6.17
N GLY A 244 11.07 -6.48 -6.79
CA GLY A 244 12.19 -7.33 -6.39
C GLY A 244 13.54 -6.65 -6.53
N ALA A 245 14.56 -7.36 -6.06
CA ALA A 245 15.95 -7.00 -6.22
C ALA A 245 16.82 -8.25 -6.38
N CYS A 246 17.90 -8.14 -7.16
CA CYS A 246 18.85 -9.23 -7.41
C CYS A 246 20.29 -8.73 -7.32
N CYS A 247 21.21 -9.61 -6.91
CA CYS A 247 22.64 -9.27 -6.83
C CYS A 247 23.25 -8.98 -8.19
N ILE A 248 22.82 -9.71 -9.23
CA ILE A 248 23.27 -9.55 -10.61
C ILE A 248 22.06 -9.59 -11.56
N PRO A 249 22.06 -8.79 -12.63
CA PRO A 249 20.94 -8.73 -13.58
C PRO A 249 20.61 -10.08 -14.24
N GLU A 250 21.61 -10.94 -14.46
CA GLU A 250 21.48 -12.22 -15.15
C GLU A 250 20.47 -13.15 -14.47
N ILE A 251 20.40 -13.15 -13.13
CA ILE A 251 19.42 -13.97 -12.37
C ILE A 251 17.98 -13.51 -12.64
N ARG A 252 17.77 -12.21 -12.76
CA ARG A 252 16.47 -11.62 -13.13
C ARG A 252 16.12 -11.95 -14.58
N ASP A 253 17.08 -11.78 -15.49
CA ASP A 253 16.86 -11.95 -16.92
C ASP A 253 16.53 -13.41 -17.25
N GLU A 254 17.23 -14.38 -16.65
CA GLU A 254 16.89 -15.81 -16.70
C GLU A 254 15.46 -16.08 -16.19
N PHE A 255 15.09 -15.50 -15.05
CA PHE A 255 13.74 -15.62 -14.51
C PHE A 255 12.68 -15.07 -15.48
N PHE A 256 12.94 -13.91 -16.12
CA PHE A 256 12.00 -13.30 -17.04
C PHE A 256 11.86 -14.04 -18.38
N GLU A 257 12.93 -14.67 -18.88
CA GLU A 257 12.90 -15.47 -20.11
C GLU A 257 11.99 -16.70 -19.98
N GLU A 258 11.93 -17.29 -18.80
CA GLU A 258 11.17 -18.51 -18.54
C GLU A 258 9.78 -18.26 -17.94
N PHE A 259 9.46 -17.02 -17.50
CA PHE A 259 8.21 -16.72 -16.82
C PHE A 259 7.01 -16.85 -17.76
N ARG A 260 6.07 -17.74 -17.40
CA ARG A 260 4.97 -18.19 -18.28
C ARG A 260 3.96 -17.11 -18.63
N TYR A 261 3.68 -16.17 -17.72
CA TYR A 261 2.61 -15.20 -17.90
C TYR A 261 3.08 -13.95 -18.65
N PRO A 262 2.21 -13.33 -19.47
CA PRO A 262 2.54 -12.06 -20.10
C PRO A 262 2.67 -10.96 -19.04
N PHE A 263 3.73 -10.22 -19.09
CA PHE A 263 4.01 -9.13 -18.15
C PHE A 263 4.64 -7.94 -18.86
N SER A 264 4.47 -6.77 -18.22
CA SER A 264 5.27 -5.60 -18.52
C SER A 264 6.34 -5.43 -17.45
N SER A 265 7.60 -5.31 -17.83
CA SER A 265 8.70 -5.10 -16.90
C SER A 265 9.38 -3.77 -17.13
N THR A 266 9.97 -3.22 -16.08
CA THR A 266 10.96 -2.17 -16.16
C THR A 266 12.22 -2.66 -15.46
N SER A 267 13.36 -2.57 -16.15
CA SER A 267 14.68 -2.89 -15.59
C SER A 267 15.00 -2.04 -14.36
N ASP A 268 14.39 -0.85 -14.29
CA ASP A 268 14.55 0.08 -13.17
C ASP A 268 13.21 0.27 -12.47
N LEU A 269 13.19 0.01 -11.17
CA LEU A 269 12.06 0.29 -10.31
C LEU A 269 11.97 1.79 -10.06
N ASP A 270 11.24 2.53 -10.88
CA ASP A 270 11.10 3.99 -10.75
C ASP A 270 9.72 4.44 -10.24
N TYR A 271 8.70 3.59 -10.37
CA TYR A 271 7.33 3.88 -9.92
C TYR A 271 6.50 2.62 -9.71
N CYS A 272 6.16 2.30 -8.47
CA CYS A 272 5.28 1.19 -8.12
C CYS A 272 4.26 1.60 -7.06
N LEU A 273 3.06 1.01 -7.03
CA LEU A 273 2.04 1.26 -6.02
C LEU A 273 1.76 2.75 -5.73
N LYS A 274 1.83 3.61 -6.74
CA LYS A 274 1.77 5.08 -6.63
C LYS A 274 2.91 5.69 -5.79
N ILE A 275 4.02 5.01 -5.68
CA ILE A 275 5.24 5.45 -5.02
C ILE A 275 6.26 5.77 -6.11
N LYS A 276 6.84 6.95 -6.06
CA LYS A 276 8.02 7.29 -6.85
C LYS A 276 9.23 6.72 -6.13
N VAL A 277 10.06 5.97 -6.86
CA VAL A 277 11.32 5.42 -6.38
C VAL A 277 12.46 6.18 -7.05
N ASP A 278 13.34 6.77 -6.27
CA ASP A 278 14.52 7.48 -6.75
C ASP A 278 15.76 6.64 -6.39
N HIS A 279 16.55 6.25 -7.38
CA HIS A 279 17.84 5.58 -7.19
C HIS A 279 18.95 6.61 -7.14
N MET A 280 19.85 6.49 -6.17
CA MET A 280 20.91 7.43 -5.88
C MET A 280 22.16 6.67 -5.47
N VAL A 281 23.29 7.32 -5.50
CA VAL A 281 24.56 6.79 -5.00
C VAL A 281 25.13 7.80 -4.01
N ASP A 282 25.59 7.36 -2.85
CA ASP A 282 26.21 8.22 -1.86
C ASP A 282 27.66 8.58 -2.24
N GLN A 283 28.32 9.40 -1.42
CA GLN A 283 29.72 9.81 -1.64
C GLN A 283 30.73 8.64 -1.56
N HIS A 284 30.33 7.50 -1.04
CA HIS A 284 31.14 6.28 -0.91
C HIS A 284 30.90 5.29 -2.04
N GLY A 285 29.90 5.54 -2.89
CA GLY A 285 29.48 4.66 -3.97
C GLY A 285 28.37 3.69 -3.58
N ASP A 286 27.80 3.83 -2.37
CA ASP A 286 26.72 2.98 -1.88
C ASP A 286 25.37 3.38 -2.43
N THR A 287 24.53 2.38 -2.72
CA THR A 287 23.19 2.59 -3.26
C THR A 287 22.24 3.18 -2.21
N LEU A 288 21.54 4.23 -2.60
CA LEU A 288 20.45 4.81 -1.83
C LEU A 288 19.14 4.69 -2.61
N ILE A 289 18.06 4.29 -1.93
CA ILE A 289 16.73 4.16 -2.52
C ILE A 289 15.76 5.09 -1.79
N GLY A 290 15.22 6.09 -2.50
CA GLY A 290 14.31 7.08 -1.95
C GLY A 290 12.87 6.88 -2.38
N LEU A 291 11.93 6.81 -1.43
CA LEU A 291 10.50 6.66 -1.68
C LEU A 291 9.75 7.96 -1.42
N SER A 292 8.89 8.37 -2.35
CA SER A 292 8.02 9.54 -2.20
C SER A 292 6.70 9.39 -2.97
N GLN A 293 5.70 10.22 -2.65
CA GLN A 293 4.39 10.20 -3.29
C GLN A 293 3.92 11.60 -3.74
N PRO A 294 4.78 12.41 -4.41
CA PRO A 294 4.45 13.79 -4.73
C PRO A 294 3.21 13.93 -5.64
N VAL A 295 3.07 13.07 -6.65
CA VAL A 295 1.93 13.09 -7.59
C VAL A 295 0.61 12.77 -6.88
N SER A 296 0.62 11.78 -5.99
CA SER A 296 -0.57 11.42 -5.19
C SER A 296 -0.98 12.58 -4.26
N ILE A 297 -0.01 13.17 -3.56
CA ILE A 297 -0.24 14.31 -2.66
C ILE A 297 -0.77 15.52 -3.43
N GLU A 298 -0.18 15.83 -4.58
CA GLU A 298 -0.61 16.95 -5.42
C GLU A 298 -2.03 16.74 -5.96
N THR A 299 -2.34 15.54 -6.43
CA THR A 299 -3.69 15.18 -6.92
C THR A 299 -4.74 15.41 -5.83
N ILE A 300 -4.47 14.95 -4.61
CA ILE A 300 -5.38 15.14 -3.46
C ILE A 300 -5.46 16.63 -3.10
N ALA A 301 -4.33 17.35 -3.10
CA ALA A 301 -4.32 18.78 -2.78
C ALA A 301 -5.18 19.61 -3.75
N VAL A 302 -5.16 19.26 -5.04
CA VAL A 302 -6.02 19.87 -6.07
C VAL A 302 -7.48 19.52 -5.82
N GLU A 303 -7.80 18.24 -5.57
CA GLU A 303 -9.19 17.78 -5.31
C GLU A 303 -9.83 18.54 -4.14
N TYR A 304 -9.05 18.82 -3.10
CA TYR A 304 -9.54 19.50 -1.90
C TYR A 304 -9.22 21.01 -1.86
N SER A 305 -8.70 21.58 -2.94
CA SER A 305 -8.42 23.02 -3.15
C SER A 305 -7.57 23.61 -2.01
N VAL A 306 -6.39 23.01 -1.74
CA VAL A 306 -5.48 23.47 -0.69
C VAL A 306 -4.14 24.00 -1.21
N GLN A 307 -3.92 24.06 -2.52
CA GLN A 307 -2.64 24.43 -3.12
C GLN A 307 -2.21 25.86 -2.75
N ASP A 308 -3.19 26.78 -2.70
CA ASP A 308 -2.96 28.19 -2.40
C ASP A 308 -2.97 28.50 -0.89
N SER A 309 -3.04 27.46 -0.05
CA SER A 309 -3.02 27.63 1.40
C SER A 309 -1.62 27.96 1.90
N ASN A 310 -1.52 28.83 2.90
CA ASN A 310 -0.25 29.13 3.56
C ASN A 310 0.39 27.87 4.13
N PRO A 311 1.70 27.65 3.96
CA PRO A 311 2.43 26.51 4.48
C PRO A 311 2.18 26.23 5.96
N LYS A 312 2.27 24.96 6.33
CA LYS A 312 2.20 24.50 7.73
C LYS A 312 3.45 23.69 8.03
N ASP A 313 4.13 24.03 9.11
CA ASP A 313 5.38 23.37 9.51
C ASP A 313 5.13 22.03 10.24
N THR A 314 3.90 21.81 10.72
CA THR A 314 3.50 20.58 11.40
C THR A 314 2.11 20.12 10.94
N PRO A 315 1.84 18.81 10.89
CA PRO A 315 0.54 18.29 10.49
C PRO A 315 -0.57 18.60 11.50
N MET A 316 -0.20 18.81 12.77
CA MET A 316 -1.12 19.14 13.86
C MET A 316 -0.49 20.20 14.76
N GLN A 317 -1.29 21.11 15.30
CA GLN A 317 -0.82 22.09 16.27
C GLN A 317 -0.46 21.40 17.58
N ALA A 318 0.65 21.80 18.23
CA ALA A 318 1.17 21.20 19.46
C ALA A 318 0.12 21.08 20.60
N ASN A 319 -0.79 22.02 20.69
CA ASN A 319 -1.83 22.04 21.74
C ASN A 319 -3.22 21.62 21.24
N ALA A 320 -3.31 21.00 20.06
CA ALA A 320 -4.58 20.58 19.49
C ALA A 320 -5.26 19.51 20.35
N LYS A 321 -6.50 19.76 20.71
CA LYS A 321 -7.35 18.83 21.47
C LYS A 321 -8.63 18.56 20.71
N PHE A 322 -8.94 17.28 20.53
CA PHE A 322 -10.14 16.83 19.83
C PHE A 322 -10.95 15.90 20.74
N SER A 323 -12.27 16.13 20.78
CA SER A 323 -13.22 15.33 21.54
C SER A 323 -14.54 15.17 20.80
N LYS A 324 -15.37 14.26 21.26
CA LYS A 324 -16.74 14.03 20.76
C LYS A 324 -17.68 15.21 21.02
N GLU A 325 -17.37 16.08 21.98
CA GLU A 325 -18.12 17.30 22.25
C GLU A 325 -18.08 18.29 21.08
N GLN A 326 -17.06 18.16 20.21
CA GLN A 326 -16.91 18.95 18.99
C GLN A 326 -17.61 18.32 17.78
N CYS A 327 -18.27 17.18 17.96
CA CYS A 327 -19.10 16.57 16.92
C CYS A 327 -20.46 17.27 16.87
N PRO A 328 -21.01 17.49 15.65
CA PRO A 328 -22.31 18.16 15.53
C PRO A 328 -23.45 17.29 16.06
N GLU A 329 -24.43 17.93 16.67
CA GLU A 329 -25.69 17.29 17.07
C GLU A 329 -26.44 16.77 15.83
N PRO A 330 -26.99 15.55 15.89
CA PRO A 330 -27.78 14.98 14.80
C PRO A 330 -28.91 15.92 14.35
N GLY A 331 -28.98 16.19 13.05
CA GLY A 331 -29.99 17.09 12.47
C GLY A 331 -29.65 18.59 12.49
N SER A 332 -28.59 19.01 13.18
CA SER A 332 -28.12 20.40 13.15
C SER A 332 -27.66 20.82 11.75
N GLU A 333 -27.56 22.13 11.50
CA GLU A 333 -27.04 22.65 10.23
C GLU A 333 -25.59 22.24 9.98
N GLU A 334 -24.77 22.16 11.03
CA GLU A 334 -23.42 21.64 10.91
C GLU A 334 -23.41 20.16 10.55
N HIS A 335 -24.27 19.34 11.15
CA HIS A 335 -24.40 17.92 10.81
C HIS A 335 -24.80 17.73 9.34
N LYS A 336 -25.82 18.45 8.84
CA LYS A 336 -26.25 18.42 7.44
C LYS A 336 -25.13 18.86 6.47
N TYR A 337 -24.34 19.85 6.86
CA TYR A 337 -23.17 20.28 6.10
C TYR A 337 -22.11 19.18 6.05
N MET A 338 -21.73 18.63 7.20
CA MET A 338 -20.67 17.64 7.34
C MET A 338 -21.00 16.30 6.68
N GLN A 339 -22.29 15.94 6.55
CA GLN A 339 -22.71 14.77 5.77
C GLN A 339 -22.33 14.84 4.28
N LYS A 340 -22.18 16.06 3.73
CA LYS A 340 -21.77 16.28 2.32
C LYS A 340 -20.25 16.36 2.17
N VAL A 341 -19.52 16.50 3.27
CA VAL A 341 -18.05 16.60 3.26
C VAL A 341 -17.45 15.19 3.12
N PRO A 342 -16.54 14.96 2.17
CA PRO A 342 -15.91 13.66 1.94
C PRO A 342 -14.79 13.36 2.96
N TYR A 343 -15.12 13.44 4.25
CA TYR A 343 -14.17 13.28 5.36
C TYR A 343 -13.44 11.94 5.32
N ARG A 344 -14.19 10.85 5.14
CA ARG A 344 -13.61 9.49 5.13
C ARG A 344 -12.72 9.27 3.92
N ASN A 345 -13.04 9.86 2.77
CA ASN A 345 -12.24 9.73 1.56
C ASN A 345 -10.86 10.38 1.77
N LEU A 346 -10.84 11.63 2.25
CA LEU A 346 -9.57 12.30 2.55
C LEU A 346 -8.79 11.58 3.65
N LEU A 347 -9.46 11.16 4.73
CA LEU A 347 -8.82 10.40 5.82
C LEU A 347 -8.18 9.10 5.31
N GLY A 348 -8.86 8.36 4.45
CA GLY A 348 -8.33 7.14 3.83
C GLY A 348 -7.11 7.41 2.95
N SER A 349 -7.16 8.46 2.13
CA SER A 349 -6.03 8.86 1.29
C SER A 349 -4.80 9.27 2.13
N LEU A 350 -5.01 10.04 3.20
CA LEU A 350 -3.93 10.43 4.12
C LEU A 350 -3.40 9.24 4.91
N GLY A 351 -4.26 8.28 5.28
CA GLY A 351 -3.87 7.03 5.93
C GLY A 351 -2.95 6.18 5.06
N TYR A 352 -3.26 6.08 3.77
CA TYR A 352 -2.40 5.38 2.80
C TYR A 352 -1.01 6.04 2.69
N ILE A 353 -0.97 7.37 2.58
CA ILE A 353 0.29 8.12 2.51
C ILE A 353 1.10 7.96 3.81
N ALA A 354 0.44 8.02 4.99
CA ALA A 354 1.07 7.83 6.29
C ALA A 354 1.75 6.46 6.41
N GLN A 355 1.08 5.43 5.97
CA GLN A 355 1.58 4.05 6.08
C GLN A 355 2.76 3.78 5.13
N ILE A 356 2.78 4.41 3.96
CA ILE A 356 3.79 4.12 2.94
C ILE A 356 5.04 4.97 3.13
N THR A 357 4.94 6.29 2.99
CA THR A 357 6.13 7.16 2.92
C THR A 357 6.19 8.21 4.01
N ARG A 358 5.06 8.54 4.64
CA ARG A 358 4.92 9.71 5.51
C ARG A 358 4.49 9.34 6.94
N GLY A 359 5.32 8.53 7.62
CA GLY A 359 5.11 8.15 9.03
C GLY A 359 5.00 9.36 9.98
N ASP A 360 5.54 10.50 9.59
CA ASP A 360 5.46 11.78 10.30
C ASP A 360 4.01 12.32 10.50
N ILE A 361 3.05 11.85 9.71
CA ILE A 361 1.64 12.20 9.90
C ILE A 361 0.82 11.10 10.60
N ALA A 362 1.42 9.97 10.97
CA ALA A 362 0.69 8.81 11.49
C ALA A 362 -0.17 9.13 12.71
N PHE A 363 0.36 9.87 13.69
CA PHE A 363 -0.40 10.30 14.87
C PHE A 363 -1.59 11.18 14.49
N ALA A 364 -1.38 12.20 13.66
CA ALA A 364 -2.42 13.15 13.28
C ALA A 364 -3.59 12.47 12.55
N VAL A 365 -3.29 11.56 11.65
CA VAL A 365 -4.29 10.75 10.92
C VAL A 365 -5.06 9.83 11.89
N ASN A 366 -4.35 9.09 12.75
CA ASN A 366 -4.96 8.18 13.72
C ASN A 366 -5.88 8.93 14.71
N LYS A 367 -5.44 10.09 15.20
CA LYS A 367 -6.24 10.93 16.10
C LYS A 367 -7.57 11.35 15.46
N LEU A 368 -7.54 11.78 14.21
CA LEU A 368 -8.72 12.23 13.47
C LEU A 368 -9.60 11.06 12.96
N ALA A 369 -9.05 9.87 12.80
CA ALA A 369 -9.82 8.66 12.46
C ALA A 369 -10.91 8.33 13.50
N ALA A 370 -10.68 8.70 14.77
CA ALA A 370 -11.66 8.48 15.84
C ALA A 370 -13.01 9.19 15.62
N PHE A 371 -13.04 10.23 14.77
CA PHE A 371 -14.22 11.05 14.49
C PHE A 371 -14.88 10.73 13.13
N SER A 372 -14.44 9.70 12.41
CA SER A 372 -14.87 9.36 11.05
C SER A 372 -16.38 9.10 10.90
N ASN A 373 -17.08 8.76 11.99
CA ASN A 373 -18.53 8.48 11.97
C ASN A 373 -19.38 9.77 12.05
N ASN A 374 -18.93 10.78 12.79
CA ASN A 374 -19.63 12.05 12.95
C ASN A 374 -18.63 13.20 13.13
N PRO A 375 -17.85 13.57 12.08
CA PRO A 375 -16.86 14.63 12.20
C PRO A 375 -17.52 16.01 12.28
N GLY A 376 -17.00 16.91 13.14
CA GLY A 376 -17.34 18.33 13.14
C GLY A 376 -16.43 19.14 12.21
N LYS A 377 -16.78 20.39 11.96
CA LYS A 377 -15.96 21.34 11.15
C LYS A 377 -14.53 21.45 11.66
N VAL A 378 -14.35 21.41 12.97
CA VAL A 378 -13.02 21.46 13.61
C VAL A 378 -12.16 20.26 13.16
N HIS A 379 -12.74 19.06 13.14
CA HIS A 379 -12.05 17.85 12.69
C HIS A 379 -11.71 17.91 11.18
N TRP A 380 -12.63 18.48 10.38
CA TRP A 380 -12.41 18.69 8.95
C TRP A 380 -11.26 19.67 8.67
N MET A 381 -11.23 20.79 9.39
CA MET A 381 -10.15 21.78 9.24
C MET A 381 -8.79 21.21 9.68
N ALA A 382 -8.78 20.39 10.74
CA ALA A 382 -7.57 19.69 11.16
C ALA A 382 -7.08 18.67 10.11
N LEU A 383 -8.01 17.94 9.47
CA LEU A 383 -7.68 17.01 8.40
C LEU A 383 -7.12 17.73 7.16
N LYS A 384 -7.72 18.86 6.78
CA LYS A 384 -7.18 19.74 5.70
C LYS A 384 -5.80 20.31 6.06
N ARG A 385 -5.52 20.61 7.32
CA ARG A 385 -4.19 21.04 7.76
C ARG A 385 -3.12 19.99 7.49
N ILE A 386 -3.41 18.69 7.72
CA ILE A 386 -2.47 17.62 7.38
C ILE A 386 -2.16 17.63 5.88
N LEU A 387 -3.18 17.80 5.03
CA LEU A 387 -2.99 17.87 3.59
C LEU A 387 -2.16 19.08 3.16
N VAL A 388 -2.39 20.24 3.75
CA VAL A 388 -1.57 21.46 3.51
C VAL A 388 -0.10 21.21 3.87
N TYR A 389 0.16 20.61 5.05
CA TYR A 389 1.51 20.25 5.46
C TYR A 389 2.17 19.28 4.45
N LEU A 390 1.45 18.24 4.04
CA LEU A 390 1.93 17.28 3.05
C LEU A 390 2.23 17.93 1.71
N TYR A 391 1.37 18.82 1.23
CA TYR A 391 1.54 19.48 -0.06
C TYR A 391 2.83 20.31 -0.12
N HIS A 392 3.13 21.07 0.93
CA HIS A 392 4.34 21.88 1.00
C HIS A 392 5.61 21.06 1.30
N SER A 393 5.47 19.86 1.84
CA SER A 393 6.57 18.92 2.14
C SER A 393 6.57 17.66 1.23
N ARG A 394 5.89 17.69 0.08
CA ARG A 394 5.64 16.52 -0.77
C ARG A 394 6.87 15.88 -1.39
N HIS A 395 7.98 16.59 -1.41
CA HIS A 395 9.26 16.11 -1.95
C HIS A 395 10.15 15.41 -0.92
N ARG A 396 9.73 15.38 0.35
CA ARG A 396 10.41 14.59 1.39
C ARG A 396 10.36 13.11 1.04
N ARG A 397 11.47 12.42 1.28
CA ARG A 397 11.68 11.01 0.94
C ARG A 397 11.92 10.17 2.17
N LEU A 398 11.36 8.99 2.19
CA LEU A 398 11.84 7.88 3.02
C LEU A 398 13.03 7.28 2.26
N VAL A 399 14.22 7.24 2.85
CA VAL A 399 15.45 6.81 2.16
C VAL A 399 16.02 5.59 2.85
N PHE A 400 16.41 4.59 2.04
CA PHE A 400 17.10 3.38 2.47
C PHE A 400 18.55 3.41 2.01
N GLY A 401 19.45 2.76 2.77
CA GLY A 401 20.88 2.69 2.51
C GLY A 401 21.70 3.76 3.22
N THR A 402 21.05 4.69 3.96
CA THR A 402 21.75 5.85 4.56
C THR A 402 22.80 5.47 5.60
N LYS A 403 22.72 4.27 6.14
CA LYS A 403 23.56 3.73 7.22
C LYS A 403 24.06 2.32 6.94
N SER A 404 24.10 1.91 5.68
CA SER A 404 24.50 0.55 5.30
C SER A 404 25.87 0.16 5.88
N HIS A 405 26.81 1.09 5.93
CA HIS A 405 28.15 0.87 6.46
C HIS A 405 28.23 0.71 8.00
N GLU A 406 27.15 1.04 8.74
CA GLU A 406 27.09 0.87 10.20
C GLU A 406 26.74 -0.58 10.61
N TYR A 407 26.25 -1.40 9.68
CA TYR A 407 25.76 -2.76 9.96
C TYR A 407 26.44 -3.79 9.06
N ASP A 408 27.18 -4.72 9.68
CA ASP A 408 27.73 -5.89 8.98
C ASP A 408 26.86 -7.11 9.31
N LEU A 409 26.16 -7.64 8.29
CA LEU A 409 25.33 -8.84 8.44
C LEU A 409 26.14 -10.14 8.45
N ASN A 410 27.47 -10.10 8.31
CA ASN A 410 28.36 -11.24 8.57
C ASN A 410 28.81 -11.27 10.05
N ASP A 411 28.65 -10.16 10.79
CA ASP A 411 28.89 -10.13 12.22
C ASP A 411 27.65 -10.61 12.99
N PRO A 412 27.70 -11.74 13.70
CA PRO A 412 26.57 -12.27 14.46
C PRO A 412 26.14 -11.35 15.63
N GLU A 413 27.01 -10.42 16.07
CA GLU A 413 26.70 -9.43 17.11
C GLU A 413 26.05 -8.17 16.53
N SER A 414 25.95 -8.05 15.21
CA SER A 414 25.28 -6.91 14.55
C SER A 414 23.80 -6.84 14.98
N LYS A 415 23.31 -5.62 15.21
CA LYS A 415 21.94 -5.36 15.65
C LYS A 415 21.22 -4.42 14.68
N PRO A 416 20.96 -4.85 13.44
CA PRO A 416 20.37 -4.00 12.40
C PRO A 416 18.91 -3.60 12.68
N ILE A 417 18.19 -4.37 13.52
CA ILE A 417 16.78 -4.08 13.86
C ILE A 417 16.74 -3.31 15.16
N GLN A 418 16.28 -2.07 15.10
CA GLN A 418 16.13 -1.18 16.25
C GLN A 418 14.67 -0.72 16.34
N ILE A 419 14.11 -0.74 17.53
CA ILE A 419 12.71 -0.40 17.78
C ILE A 419 12.66 0.74 18.80
N TYR A 420 11.91 1.78 18.51
CA TYR A 420 11.67 2.90 19.41
C TYR A 420 10.20 2.86 19.82
N CYS A 421 9.94 2.96 21.13
CA CYS A 421 8.58 3.01 21.66
C CYS A 421 8.39 4.16 22.64
N ASP A 422 7.17 4.69 22.65
CA ASP A 422 6.70 5.76 23.55
C ASP A 422 5.20 5.60 23.78
N ALA A 423 4.68 6.19 24.85
CA ALA A 423 3.25 6.31 25.07
C ALA A 423 2.86 7.67 25.63
N ASP A 424 1.88 8.33 25.04
CA ASP A 424 1.20 9.40 25.75
C ASP A 424 0.39 8.84 26.93
N HIS A 425 0.15 9.64 27.96
CA HIS A 425 -0.70 9.24 29.08
C HIS A 425 -2.05 9.94 29.03
N GLY A 426 -3.12 9.14 28.76
CA GLY A 426 -4.49 9.62 28.83
C GLY A 426 -4.88 10.66 27.76
N GLY A 427 -4.17 10.76 26.64
CA GLY A 427 -4.35 11.79 25.61
C GLY A 427 -5.68 11.76 24.86
N CYS A 428 -6.51 10.72 25.07
CA CYS A 428 -7.87 10.70 24.54
C CYS A 428 -8.86 11.29 25.55
N LEU A 429 -9.34 12.51 25.28
CA LEU A 429 -10.29 13.22 26.17
C LEU A 429 -11.61 12.46 26.40
N ASP A 430 -12.08 11.72 25.39
CA ASP A 430 -13.36 11.01 25.46
C ASP A 430 -13.30 9.73 26.29
N THR A 431 -12.13 9.08 26.37
CA THR A 431 -12.02 7.73 26.95
C THR A 431 -10.92 7.58 27.98
N GLY A 432 -10.08 8.61 28.19
CA GLY A 432 -8.90 8.55 29.07
C GLY A 432 -7.84 7.54 28.60
N LYS A 433 -7.96 6.99 27.38
CA LYS A 433 -6.99 6.02 26.84
C LYS A 433 -5.75 6.72 26.33
N SER A 434 -4.63 6.04 26.47
CA SER A 434 -3.32 6.43 25.95
C SER A 434 -3.14 6.05 24.47
N THR A 435 -2.13 6.61 23.84
CA THR A 435 -1.69 6.25 22.48
C THR A 435 -0.28 5.67 22.58
N SER A 436 -0.06 4.47 22.05
CA SER A 436 1.26 3.90 21.85
C SER A 436 1.81 4.34 20.49
N GLY A 437 3.05 4.76 20.48
CA GLY A 437 3.83 5.07 19.28
C GLY A 437 4.99 4.09 19.14
N THR A 438 5.19 3.63 17.91
CA THR A 438 6.30 2.74 17.60
C THR A 438 6.96 3.19 16.30
N LEU A 439 8.27 3.17 16.30
CA LEU A 439 9.10 3.34 15.11
C LEU A 439 10.06 2.15 15.02
N VAL A 440 10.11 1.50 13.87
CA VAL A 440 11.03 0.40 13.59
C VAL A 440 12.02 0.83 12.51
N THR A 441 13.30 0.64 12.79
CA THR A 441 14.34 0.78 11.79
C THR A 441 15.00 -0.56 11.54
N VAL A 442 15.36 -0.82 10.29
CA VAL A 442 16.19 -1.95 9.88
C VAL A 442 17.32 -1.42 9.03
N LEU A 443 18.55 -1.85 9.32
CA LEU A 443 19.76 -1.34 8.66
C LEU A 443 19.90 0.19 8.77
N GLY A 444 19.37 0.75 9.89
CA GLY A 444 19.41 2.18 10.19
C GLY A 444 18.28 3.02 9.59
N ASP A 445 17.47 2.47 8.68
CA ASP A 445 16.43 3.20 7.97
C ASP A 445 15.02 2.80 8.43
N SER A 446 14.07 3.75 8.39
CA SER A 446 12.72 3.54 8.93
C SER A 446 11.88 2.61 8.04
N ILE A 447 11.47 1.47 8.59
CA ILE A 447 10.58 0.51 7.93
C ILE A 447 9.13 0.74 8.30
N ASP A 448 8.86 1.01 9.58
CA ASP A 448 7.50 1.22 10.07
C ASP A 448 7.44 2.37 11.08
N ALA A 449 6.35 3.13 11.04
CA ALA A 449 6.01 4.16 11.99
C ALA A 449 4.52 4.07 12.30
N SER A 450 4.17 3.64 13.50
CA SER A 450 2.78 3.38 13.86
C SER A 450 2.32 4.18 15.07
N SER A 451 1.07 4.62 15.01
CA SER A 451 0.36 5.28 16.11
C SER A 451 -0.89 4.49 16.42
N ARG A 452 -1.05 4.02 17.63
CA ARG A 452 -2.16 3.14 18.00
C ARG A 452 -2.75 3.52 19.36
N LYS A 453 -4.07 3.71 19.40
CA LYS A 453 -4.79 3.93 20.65
C LYS A 453 -4.81 2.64 21.47
N GLN A 454 -4.42 2.73 22.75
CA GLN A 454 -4.41 1.57 23.64
C GLN A 454 -5.81 1.01 23.91
N GLY A 455 -5.92 -0.30 24.04
CA GLY A 455 -7.20 -0.98 24.28
C GLY A 455 -7.78 -0.69 25.68
N LYS A 456 -6.90 -0.42 26.66
CA LYS A 456 -7.25 -0.19 28.07
C LYS A 456 -6.83 1.21 28.53
N VAL A 457 -7.43 1.71 29.61
CA VAL A 457 -7.00 2.96 30.24
C VAL A 457 -5.78 2.65 31.12
N ALA A 458 -4.74 3.45 30.98
CA ALA A 458 -3.57 3.40 31.83
C ALA A 458 -3.74 4.35 33.04
N ASN A 459 -3.54 3.84 34.26
CA ASN A 459 -3.70 4.63 35.48
C ASN A 459 -2.44 5.43 35.86
N SER A 460 -1.37 5.28 35.10
CA SER A 460 -0.12 6.04 35.26
C SER A 460 0.67 6.05 33.96
N THR A 461 1.60 7.00 33.84
CA THR A 461 2.53 7.09 32.69
C THR A 461 3.29 5.77 32.53
N GLY A 462 3.91 5.22 33.61
CA GLY A 462 4.61 3.95 33.52
C GLY A 462 3.73 2.76 33.08
N MET A 463 2.42 2.81 33.33
CA MET A 463 1.50 1.81 32.80
C MET A 463 1.29 1.95 31.29
N ALA A 464 1.14 3.18 30.81
CA ALA A 464 1.01 3.43 29.37
C ALA A 464 2.27 2.99 28.61
N GLU A 465 3.45 3.32 29.16
CA GLU A 465 4.75 2.90 28.62
C GLU A 465 4.91 1.37 28.59
N LEU A 466 4.54 0.68 29.69
CA LEU A 466 4.61 -0.78 29.75
C LEU A 466 3.70 -1.45 28.71
N TYR A 467 2.50 -0.89 28.45
CA TYR A 467 1.63 -1.40 27.40
C TYR A 467 2.21 -1.18 26.01
N ALA A 468 2.87 -0.03 25.76
CA ALA A 468 3.55 0.20 24.50
C ALA A 468 4.71 -0.79 24.31
N LEU A 469 5.49 -1.03 25.35
CA LEU A 469 6.60 -1.97 25.33
C LEU A 469 6.13 -3.41 25.13
N ASP A 470 5.06 -3.86 25.81
CA ASP A 470 4.49 -5.20 25.62
C ASP A 470 3.93 -5.39 24.18
N ASP A 471 3.29 -4.37 23.61
CA ASP A 471 2.85 -4.40 22.19
C ASP A 471 4.03 -4.56 21.24
N VAL A 472 5.10 -3.80 21.46
CA VAL A 472 6.33 -3.86 20.66
C VAL A 472 6.95 -5.25 20.71
N THR A 473 7.11 -5.80 21.90
CA THR A 473 7.79 -7.07 22.11
C THR A 473 7.05 -8.27 21.52
N ARG A 474 5.73 -8.15 21.33
CA ARG A 474 4.92 -9.21 20.71
C ARG A 474 4.86 -9.15 19.20
N ASN A 475 4.88 -7.94 18.62
CA ASN A 475 4.50 -7.74 17.23
C ASN A 475 5.70 -7.58 16.28
N HIS A 476 6.93 -7.41 16.81
CA HIS A 476 8.08 -7.02 15.98
C HIS A 476 9.06 -8.17 15.67
N GLU A 477 8.80 -9.37 16.16
CA GLU A 477 9.56 -10.57 15.77
C GLU A 477 9.44 -10.86 14.25
N CYS A 478 8.35 -10.42 13.63
CA CYS A 478 8.16 -10.59 12.19
C CYS A 478 9.29 -9.95 11.37
N TYR A 479 9.83 -8.78 11.76
CA TYR A 479 10.93 -8.14 11.03
C TYR A 479 12.21 -8.95 11.07
N ARG A 480 12.53 -9.57 12.22
CA ARG A 480 13.67 -10.48 12.38
C ARG A 480 13.56 -11.68 11.45
N ASN A 481 12.38 -12.27 11.42
CA ASN A 481 12.13 -13.46 10.63
C ASN A 481 12.12 -13.15 9.12
N LEU A 482 11.55 -12.01 8.72
CA LEU A 482 11.59 -11.55 7.33
C LEU A 482 13.01 -11.20 6.88
N LEU A 483 13.80 -10.53 7.74
CA LEU A 483 15.20 -10.25 7.45
C LEU A 483 16.01 -11.54 7.28
N PHE A 484 15.77 -12.54 8.14
CA PHE A 484 16.39 -13.86 8.04
C PHE A 484 16.02 -14.56 6.72
N ASP A 485 14.74 -14.58 6.34
CA ASP A 485 14.32 -15.20 5.08
C ASP A 485 14.99 -14.53 3.86
N MET A 486 15.22 -13.22 3.91
CA MET A 486 15.87 -12.47 2.83
C MET A 486 17.40 -12.65 2.80
N THR A 487 18.06 -12.65 3.98
CA THR A 487 19.53 -12.49 4.07
C THR A 487 20.26 -13.64 4.73
N GLU A 488 19.53 -14.58 5.38
CA GLU A 488 20.05 -15.63 6.28
C GLU A 488 20.69 -15.08 7.57
N PHE A 489 20.69 -13.75 7.76
CA PHE A 489 21.12 -13.14 9.00
C PHE A 489 20.02 -13.20 10.07
N TYR A 490 20.35 -13.75 11.22
CA TYR A 490 19.43 -13.86 12.35
C TYR A 490 19.91 -13.01 13.54
N GLN A 491 19.14 -11.98 13.88
CA GLN A 491 19.38 -11.17 15.07
C GLN A 491 18.69 -11.84 16.28
N PRO A 492 19.43 -12.48 17.21
CA PRO A 492 18.82 -13.23 18.31
C PRO A 492 18.08 -12.31 19.27
N THR A 493 18.64 -11.14 19.57
CA THR A 493 18.10 -10.17 20.52
C THR A 493 17.62 -8.90 19.80
N LEU A 494 16.34 -8.59 19.90
CA LEU A 494 15.78 -7.32 19.39
C LEU A 494 16.12 -6.17 20.35
N VAL A 495 16.57 -5.05 19.81
CA VAL A 495 16.87 -3.85 20.60
C VAL A 495 15.66 -2.94 20.64
N SER A 496 15.18 -2.63 21.85
CA SER A 496 14.05 -1.73 22.06
C SER A 496 14.45 -0.51 22.89
N HIS A 497 14.23 0.68 22.33
CA HIS A 497 14.52 1.97 22.95
C HIS A 497 13.26 2.52 23.61
N THR A 498 13.37 2.90 24.89
CA THR A 498 12.30 3.57 25.65
C THR A 498 12.90 4.70 26.51
N ASP A 499 12.15 5.77 26.73
CA ASP A 499 12.57 6.84 27.63
C ASP A 499 12.20 6.57 29.11
N SER A 500 11.50 5.47 29.38
CA SER A 500 11.03 5.10 30.72
C SER A 500 12.10 4.41 31.56
N GLN A 501 12.99 5.18 32.19
CA GLN A 501 13.95 4.63 33.17
C GLN A 501 13.28 3.86 34.32
N VAL A 502 12.04 4.20 34.66
CA VAL A 502 11.29 3.55 35.72
C VAL A 502 10.99 2.10 35.36
N ILE A 503 10.56 1.84 34.14
CA ILE A 503 10.27 0.48 33.66
C ILE A 503 11.55 -0.34 33.59
N ILE A 504 12.63 0.20 33.02
CA ILE A 504 13.92 -0.50 32.95
C ILE A 504 14.36 -0.93 34.35
N LYS A 505 14.39 0.00 35.33
CA LYS A 505 14.77 -0.31 36.70
C LYS A 505 13.84 -1.31 37.41
N GLN A 506 12.55 -1.32 37.06
CA GLN A 506 11.59 -2.30 37.60
C GLN A 506 11.82 -3.70 37.04
N LEU A 507 12.11 -3.80 35.76
CA LEU A 507 12.45 -5.06 35.10
C LEU A 507 13.76 -5.64 35.61
N ASP A 508 14.79 -4.79 35.79
CA ASP A 508 16.08 -5.19 36.35
C ASP A 508 15.94 -5.75 37.78
N ARG A 509 15.06 -5.15 38.60
CA ARG A 509 14.77 -5.63 39.95
C ARG A 509 13.86 -6.84 39.98
N GLY A 510 13.18 -7.16 38.89
CA GLY A 510 12.23 -8.26 38.80
C GLY A 510 10.95 -8.08 39.60
N GLU A 511 10.69 -6.89 40.13
CA GLU A 511 9.55 -6.60 41.02
C GLU A 511 8.73 -5.40 40.57
N LEU A 512 7.40 -5.57 40.56
CA LEU A 512 6.44 -4.49 40.41
C LEU A 512 6.23 -3.76 41.74
N SER A 513 6.10 -2.46 41.72
CA SER A 513 5.66 -1.69 42.88
C SER A 513 4.25 -2.12 43.30
N ARG A 514 3.90 -1.92 44.59
CA ARG A 514 2.56 -2.22 45.12
C ARG A 514 1.44 -1.53 44.31
N ARG A 515 1.72 -0.36 43.71
CA ARG A 515 0.77 0.43 42.91
C ARG A 515 0.52 -0.15 41.52
N THR A 516 1.44 -0.96 40.98
CA THR A 516 1.40 -1.50 39.60
C THR A 516 1.09 -3.01 39.57
N LYS A 517 0.67 -3.61 40.69
CA LYS A 517 0.39 -5.04 40.79
C LYS A 517 -0.63 -5.60 39.79
N HIS A 518 -1.54 -4.76 39.30
CA HIS A 518 -2.52 -5.09 38.28
C HIS A 518 -1.94 -5.21 36.84
N LEU A 519 -0.67 -4.85 36.65
CA LEU A 519 0.08 -4.97 35.40
C LEU A 519 0.87 -6.29 35.31
N ARG A 520 0.71 -7.16 36.29
CA ARG A 520 1.56 -8.33 36.44
C ARG A 520 1.75 -9.13 35.14
N LEU A 521 0.70 -9.37 34.36
CA LEU A 521 0.79 -10.19 33.14
C LEU A 521 1.67 -9.53 32.08
N ALA A 522 1.46 -8.25 31.77
CA ALA A 522 2.27 -7.53 30.79
C ALA A 522 3.73 -7.38 31.27
N PHE A 523 3.91 -7.12 32.55
CA PHE A 523 5.24 -7.00 33.15
C PHE A 523 6.02 -8.32 33.12
N GLU A 524 5.42 -9.43 33.56
CA GLU A 524 6.08 -10.74 33.53
C GLU A 524 6.38 -11.16 32.09
N ALA A 525 5.46 -10.89 31.14
CA ALA A 525 5.69 -11.20 29.74
C ALA A 525 6.90 -10.44 29.14
N VAL A 526 7.06 -9.16 29.47
CA VAL A 526 8.23 -8.38 29.03
C VAL A 526 9.49 -8.83 29.78
N LYS A 527 9.39 -9.07 31.10
CA LYS A 527 10.49 -9.53 31.94
C LYS A 527 11.05 -10.88 31.47
N ASP A 528 10.17 -11.84 31.15
CA ASP A 528 10.59 -13.15 30.65
C ASP A 528 11.37 -13.00 29.33
N ARG A 529 10.87 -12.18 28.37
CA ARG A 529 11.56 -11.93 27.10
C ARG A 529 12.92 -11.26 27.27
N VAL A 530 13.05 -10.36 28.25
CA VAL A 530 14.34 -9.74 28.59
C VAL A 530 15.27 -10.76 29.24
N ALA A 531 14.77 -11.57 30.20
CA ALA A 531 15.54 -12.59 30.89
C ALA A 531 16.01 -13.71 29.95
N GLU A 532 15.21 -14.08 28.98
CA GLU A 532 15.53 -15.05 27.92
C GLU A 532 16.44 -14.49 26.81
N GLY A 533 16.78 -13.20 26.87
CA GLY A 533 17.64 -12.55 25.87
C GLY A 533 16.96 -12.27 24.53
N HIS A 534 15.65 -12.40 24.45
CA HIS A 534 14.90 -12.08 23.21
C HIS A 534 14.86 -10.58 22.93
N ILE A 535 14.95 -9.75 23.98
CA ILE A 535 14.89 -8.29 23.90
C ILE A 535 15.94 -7.67 24.83
N GLU A 536 16.64 -6.69 24.30
CA GLU A 536 17.48 -5.77 25.05
C GLU A 536 16.80 -4.41 25.15
N LEU A 537 16.70 -3.86 26.36
CA LEU A 537 16.11 -2.55 26.59
C LEU A 537 17.21 -1.49 26.73
N ILE A 538 17.14 -0.47 25.92
CA ILE A 538 18.06 0.66 25.94
C ILE A 538 17.29 1.93 26.31
N HIS A 539 17.81 2.67 27.31
CA HIS A 539 17.26 3.99 27.62
C HIS A 539 17.65 5.01 26.55
N VAL A 540 16.67 5.74 26.04
CA VAL A 540 16.86 6.90 25.17
C VAL A 540 16.35 8.16 25.88
N ASP A 541 17.06 9.28 25.74
CA ASP A 541 16.56 10.58 26.22
C ASP A 541 15.23 10.91 25.52
N GLY A 542 14.19 11.31 26.28
CA GLY A 542 12.86 11.58 25.73
C GLY A 542 12.86 12.62 24.59
N LYS A 543 13.77 13.59 24.60
CA LYS A 543 13.93 14.54 23.49
C LYS A 543 14.53 13.92 22.23
N LYS A 544 15.15 12.75 22.35
CA LYS A 544 15.79 12.02 21.25
C LYS A 544 14.98 10.81 20.78
N ASN A 545 13.87 10.48 21.47
CA ASN A 545 13.03 9.36 21.11
C ASN A 545 12.16 9.71 19.87
N PRO A 546 12.43 9.17 18.67
CA PRO A 546 11.70 9.53 17.46
C PRO A 546 10.25 9.00 17.45
N SER A 547 9.91 8.05 18.31
CA SER A 547 8.54 7.54 18.45
C SER A 547 7.55 8.56 19.05
N ASP A 548 8.04 9.67 19.61
CA ASP A 548 7.25 10.83 20.00
C ASP A 548 6.37 11.37 18.86
N LEU A 549 6.83 11.28 17.61
CA LEU A 549 6.02 11.61 16.41
C LEU A 549 4.71 10.82 16.33
N CYS A 550 4.70 9.63 16.90
CA CYS A 550 3.59 8.68 16.81
C CYS A 550 2.64 8.74 18.04
N THR A 551 2.95 9.52 19.07
CA THR A 551 2.18 9.55 20.33
C THR A 551 1.48 10.87 20.61
N LYS A 552 2.06 12.00 20.23
CA LYS A 552 1.59 13.34 20.62
C LYS A 552 1.84 14.39 19.53
N PRO A 553 1.07 15.49 19.52
CA PRO A 553 1.36 16.63 18.64
C PRO A 553 2.57 17.38 19.22
N LEU A 554 3.63 17.53 18.43
CA LEU A 554 4.88 18.13 18.84
C LEU A 554 4.98 19.62 18.46
N PRO A 555 5.74 20.44 19.22
CA PRO A 555 6.22 21.74 18.77
C PRO A 555 7.08 21.59 17.51
N HIS A 556 7.19 22.70 16.73
CA HIS A 556 7.87 22.68 15.43
C HIS A 556 9.31 22.13 15.49
N GLU A 557 10.12 22.59 16.43
CA GLU A 557 11.53 22.18 16.55
C GLU A 557 11.68 20.68 16.84
N ASP A 558 10.89 20.15 17.79
CA ASP A 558 10.91 18.73 18.13
C ASP A 558 10.36 17.89 16.97
N PHE A 559 9.27 18.36 16.34
CA PHE A 559 8.69 17.70 15.17
C PHE A 559 9.70 17.63 14.01
N ALA A 560 10.38 18.73 13.70
CA ALA A 560 11.37 18.78 12.63
C ALA A 560 12.53 17.80 12.90
N ARG A 561 13.11 17.82 14.12
CA ARG A 561 14.19 16.93 14.51
C ARG A 561 13.83 15.45 14.32
N HIS A 562 12.65 15.03 14.79
CA HIS A 562 12.22 13.64 14.67
C HIS A 562 11.80 13.29 13.24
N THR A 563 11.23 14.24 12.50
CA THR A 563 10.91 14.02 11.09
C THR A 563 12.18 13.84 10.25
N ASP A 564 13.26 14.56 10.54
CA ASP A 564 14.55 14.42 9.85
C ASP A 564 15.24 13.07 10.16
N PHE A 565 14.86 12.41 11.25
CA PHE A 565 15.26 11.03 11.52
C PHE A 565 14.57 10.06 10.53
N LEU A 566 13.27 10.27 10.24
CA LEU A 566 12.49 9.41 9.34
C LEU A 566 12.71 9.72 7.86
N LEU A 567 12.74 11.00 7.52
CA LEU A 567 12.64 11.50 6.14
C LEU A 567 13.82 12.40 5.81
N LYS A 568 14.20 12.41 4.55
CA LYS A 568 15.26 13.30 4.04
C LYS A 568 14.71 14.29 3.03
N ASP A 569 14.98 15.57 3.23
CA ASP A 569 14.64 16.62 2.26
C ASP A 569 15.70 16.72 1.16
N LYS A 570 16.96 16.75 1.59
CA LYS A 570 18.15 16.78 0.74
C LYS A 570 19.16 15.81 1.34
N ILE A 571 19.78 15.04 0.51
CA ILE A 571 20.95 14.28 0.89
C ILE A 571 22.11 15.24 0.64
N THR A 572 22.63 15.85 1.72
CA THR A 572 23.75 16.79 1.64
C THR A 572 25.01 16.05 1.19
N GLY A 573 25.65 16.52 0.14
CA GLY A 573 26.88 15.93 -0.43
C GLY A 573 26.74 15.48 -1.88
N PHE A 574 25.58 15.68 -2.51
CA PHE A 574 25.33 15.25 -3.90
C PHE A 574 25.22 16.44 -4.83
N GLY A 575 25.91 16.33 -5.98
CA GLY A 575 25.66 17.14 -7.16
C GLY A 575 24.23 16.93 -7.68
N GLU A 576 23.74 17.85 -8.52
CA GLU A 576 22.42 17.77 -9.13
C GLU A 576 22.14 16.36 -9.66
N TRP A 577 20.94 15.85 -9.35
CA TRP A 577 20.42 14.55 -9.70
C TRP A 577 20.60 14.23 -11.18
N GLN A 578 21.63 13.53 -11.54
CA GLN A 578 21.68 12.86 -12.84
C GLN A 578 21.05 11.48 -12.66
N SER A 579 19.99 11.22 -13.43
CA SER A 579 19.55 9.87 -13.71
C SER A 579 20.75 9.17 -14.37
N CYS A 580 21.53 8.41 -13.61
CA CYS A 580 22.53 7.54 -14.19
C CYS A 580 21.82 6.49 -15.04
N MET A 581 21.77 6.74 -16.34
CA MET A 581 21.73 5.64 -17.29
C MET A 581 23.03 4.87 -17.08
N ILE A 582 22.93 3.71 -16.46
CA ILE A 582 24.01 2.74 -16.45
C ILE A 582 24.00 2.10 -17.85
N GLU A 583 24.76 2.68 -18.77
CA GLU A 583 25.33 1.93 -19.87
C GLU A 583 26.43 1.04 -19.28
N ARG A 584 26.12 -0.21 -19.06
CA ARG A 584 27.06 -1.33 -19.03
C ARG A 584 26.36 -2.58 -19.53
#